data_7cd310fac10ee17ec078ef3d922ea828
#
_entry.id   7cd310fac10ee17ec078ef3d922ea828
#
_cell.length_a   1.000
_cell.length_b   1.000
_cell.length_c   1.000
_cell.angle_alpha   90.00
_cell.angle_beta   90.00
_cell.angle_gamma   90.00
#
_symmetry.space_group_name_H-M   'P 1'
#
loop_
_entity.id
_entity.type
_entity.pdbx_description
1 polymer ?
#
loop_
_entity_poly.entity_id
_entity_poly.type
_entity_poly.pdbx_seq_one_letter_code
_entity_poly.pdbx_strand_id
1 'polypeptide(L)'
;MYMKAIISALLVACCFLAQASDLSQKLKSSDYVLLMRHALAPGVGDPANYSLEDCKTQRNLNSEGKSQAVFVGEWLKKQGVKNAEVHSSVWCRCKDTAALLNFGEYKVEPALASFFDDMSKAKESNLKLQRFIAGKIKSKGDKALIMVTHHVNILEFMGENIASGDMVLAKVNPKGELISYKLIPRPE
;
A
#
# COMPACT_ATOMS: atom_id res chain seq x y z
N MET A 1 39.73 -8.87 25.41
CA MET A 1 39.39 -8.64 24.00
C MET A 1 37.97 -9.05 23.63
N TYR A 2 37.33 -10.00 24.31
CA TYR A 2 35.97 -10.51 24.02
C TYR A 2 34.84 -9.60 24.50
N MET A 3 35.04 -8.78 25.53
CA MET A 3 33.99 -7.91 26.10
C MET A 3 33.60 -6.73 25.16
N LYS A 4 34.57 -6.21 24.37
CA LYS A 4 34.27 -5.14 23.38
C LYS A 4 33.46 -5.62 22.17
N ALA A 5 33.63 -6.90 21.77
CA ALA A 5 32.88 -7.50 20.65
C ALA A 5 31.41 -7.74 21.00
N ILE A 6 31.10 -8.10 22.26
CA ILE A 6 29.72 -8.33 22.73
C ILE A 6 28.92 -7.02 22.77
N ILE A 7 29.56 -5.92 23.20
CA ILE A 7 28.88 -4.60 23.24
C ILE A 7 28.54 -4.08 21.83
N SER A 8 29.43 -4.30 20.85
CA SER A 8 29.17 -3.92 19.47
C SER A 8 28.04 -4.73 18.83
N ALA A 9 27.95 -6.03 19.13
CA ALA A 9 26.88 -6.89 18.61
C ALA A 9 25.50 -6.52 19.20
N LEU A 10 25.44 -6.14 20.49
CA LEU A 10 24.21 -5.67 21.13
C LEU A 10 23.72 -4.33 20.56
N LEU A 11 24.62 -3.39 20.27
CA LEU A 11 24.29 -2.10 19.69
C LEU A 11 23.72 -2.23 18.26
N VAL A 12 24.27 -3.13 17.44
CA VAL A 12 23.78 -3.39 16.09
C VAL A 12 22.39 -4.05 16.12
N ALA A 13 22.16 -5.01 17.03
CA ALA A 13 20.85 -5.64 17.19
C ALA A 13 19.77 -4.65 17.66
N CYS A 14 20.11 -3.67 18.52
CA CYS A 14 19.19 -2.64 18.98
C CYS A 14 18.77 -1.68 17.85
N CYS A 15 19.66 -1.38 16.89
CA CYS A 15 19.33 -0.53 15.72
C CYS A 15 18.33 -1.21 14.77
N PHE A 16 18.39 -2.53 14.58
CA PHE A 16 17.43 -3.26 13.73
C PHE A 16 16.03 -3.33 14.36
N LEU A 17 15.95 -3.47 15.69
CA LEU A 17 14.67 -3.47 16.41
C LEU A 17 14.00 -2.09 16.39
N ALA A 18 14.79 -1.01 16.44
CA ALA A 18 14.29 0.35 16.38
C ALA A 18 13.71 0.71 14.99
N GLN A 19 14.29 0.20 13.90
CA GLN A 19 13.74 0.42 12.54
C GLN A 19 12.43 -0.33 12.29
N ALA A 20 12.31 -1.56 12.81
CA ALA A 20 11.06 -2.33 12.71
C ALA A 20 9.90 -1.65 13.46
N SER A 21 10.18 -0.92 14.53
CA SER A 21 9.18 -0.19 15.32
C SER A 21 8.68 1.09 14.64
N ASP A 22 9.50 1.77 13.82
CA ASP A 22 9.18 3.06 13.22
C ASP A 22 8.00 2.98 12.23
N LEU A 23 7.98 1.98 11.33
CA LEU A 23 6.89 1.81 10.36
C LEU A 23 5.56 1.53 11.07
N SER A 24 5.55 0.56 12.00
CA SER A 24 4.31 0.20 12.70
C SER A 24 3.82 1.33 13.61
N GLN A 25 4.71 2.08 14.25
CA GLN A 25 4.35 3.23 15.08
C GLN A 25 3.74 4.35 14.23
N LYS A 26 4.34 4.69 13.10
CA LYS A 26 3.79 5.68 12.16
C LYS A 26 2.42 5.26 11.65
N LEU A 27 2.25 3.99 11.26
CA LEU A 27 0.96 3.49 10.76
C LEU A 27 -0.15 3.46 11.84
N LYS A 28 0.19 3.45 13.13
CA LYS A 28 -0.79 3.64 14.22
C LYS A 28 -1.21 5.10 14.38
N SER A 29 -0.36 6.04 14.00
CA SER A 29 -0.68 7.46 14.08
C SER A 29 -1.80 7.84 13.10
N SER A 30 -2.63 8.81 13.48
CA SER A 30 -3.78 9.27 12.69
C SER A 30 -3.41 10.04 11.43
N ASP A 31 -2.14 10.41 11.24
CA ASP A 31 -1.66 11.21 10.11
C ASP A 31 -0.86 10.40 9.07
N TYR A 32 -0.80 9.06 9.22
CA TYR A 32 -0.11 8.19 8.29
C TYR A 32 -1.03 7.14 7.66
N VAL A 33 -0.82 6.92 6.36
CA VAL A 33 -1.45 5.87 5.54
C VAL A 33 -0.40 5.14 4.71
N LEU A 34 -0.66 3.89 4.35
CA LEU A 34 0.17 3.11 3.44
C LEU A 34 -0.58 2.92 2.12
N LEU A 35 -0.10 3.55 1.05
CA LEU A 35 -0.53 3.28 -0.31
C LEU A 35 0.35 2.19 -0.90
N MET A 36 -0.25 1.24 -1.60
CA MET A 36 0.46 0.14 -2.27
C MET A 36 -0.01 0.03 -3.71
N ARG A 37 0.90 0.01 -4.67
CA ARG A 37 0.56 -0.43 -6.00
C ARG A 37 0.28 -1.93 -5.96
N HIS A 38 -0.79 -2.38 -6.64
CA HIS A 38 -1.09 -3.81 -6.76
C HIS A 38 0.15 -4.61 -7.17
N ALA A 39 0.22 -5.85 -6.74
CA ALA A 39 1.31 -6.77 -7.07
C ALA A 39 1.41 -7.03 -8.59
N LEU A 40 2.43 -7.76 -9.01
CA LEU A 40 2.74 -7.95 -10.42
C LEU A 40 1.57 -8.56 -11.20
N ALA A 41 1.05 -7.77 -12.13
CA ALA A 41 0.12 -8.18 -13.17
C ALA A 41 0.79 -7.86 -14.52
N PRO A 42 1.30 -8.83 -15.27
CA PRO A 42 2.04 -8.59 -16.50
C PRO A 42 1.24 -7.85 -17.57
N GLY A 43 1.91 -7.02 -18.37
CA GLY A 43 1.30 -6.23 -19.43
C GLY A 43 0.93 -4.81 -19.03
N VAL A 44 0.28 -4.09 -19.93
CA VAL A 44 -0.13 -2.69 -19.80
C VAL A 44 -1.60 -2.58 -20.18
N GLY A 45 -2.37 -1.80 -19.41
CA GLY A 45 -3.82 -1.65 -19.61
C GLY A 45 -4.60 -2.92 -19.28
N ASP A 46 -5.88 -2.91 -19.57
CA ASP A 46 -6.78 -4.06 -19.55
C ASP A 46 -7.18 -4.44 -20.98
N PRO A 47 -7.59 -5.69 -21.28
CA PRO A 47 -8.10 -6.05 -22.59
C PRO A 47 -9.26 -5.18 -23.02
N ALA A 48 -9.44 -4.98 -24.34
CA ALA A 48 -10.62 -4.29 -24.86
C ALA A 48 -11.89 -4.98 -24.37
N ASN A 49 -12.89 -4.21 -23.97
CA ASN A 49 -14.19 -4.70 -23.46
C ASN A 49 -14.10 -5.47 -22.12
N TYR A 50 -13.09 -5.20 -21.28
CA TYR A 50 -13.08 -5.74 -19.91
C TYR A 50 -14.31 -5.27 -19.11
N SER A 51 -14.74 -6.10 -18.17
CA SER A 51 -15.77 -5.77 -17.17
C SER A 51 -15.17 -5.81 -15.77
N LEU A 52 -15.54 -4.84 -14.91
CA LEU A 52 -15.14 -4.83 -13.49
C LEU A 52 -15.84 -5.93 -12.69
N GLU A 53 -16.94 -6.45 -13.18
CA GLU A 53 -17.73 -7.55 -12.59
C GLU A 53 -17.16 -8.92 -12.93
N ASP A 54 -16.38 -9.05 -14.03
CA ASP A 54 -15.80 -10.31 -14.47
C ASP A 54 -14.27 -10.25 -14.52
N CYS A 55 -13.62 -10.82 -13.49
CA CYS A 55 -12.17 -10.89 -13.40
C CYS A 55 -11.50 -11.59 -14.59
N LYS A 56 -12.18 -12.50 -15.29
CA LYS A 56 -11.62 -13.23 -16.43
C LYS A 56 -11.35 -12.30 -17.62
N THR A 57 -12.01 -11.17 -17.67
CA THR A 57 -11.87 -10.18 -18.73
C THR A 57 -10.79 -9.14 -18.44
N GLN A 58 -10.22 -9.14 -17.22
CA GLN A 58 -9.25 -8.17 -16.76
C GLN A 58 -7.81 -8.70 -16.84
N ARG A 59 -6.84 -7.79 -16.83
CA ARG A 59 -5.45 -8.11 -16.57
C ARG A 59 -5.25 -8.40 -15.08
N ASN A 60 -4.86 -9.62 -14.75
CA ASN A 60 -4.79 -10.13 -13.38
C ASN A 60 -3.35 -10.42 -12.93
N LEU A 61 -3.17 -10.71 -11.65
CA LEU A 61 -1.92 -11.18 -11.09
C LEU A 61 -1.53 -12.52 -11.74
N ASN A 62 -0.26 -12.67 -12.08
CA ASN A 62 0.33 -13.98 -12.37
C ASN A 62 0.75 -14.69 -11.07
N SER A 63 1.35 -15.88 -11.16
CA SER A 63 1.83 -16.63 -9.99
C SER A 63 2.87 -15.85 -9.19
N GLU A 64 3.79 -15.17 -9.87
CA GLU A 64 4.81 -14.32 -9.25
C GLU A 64 4.17 -13.15 -8.47
N GLY A 65 3.18 -12.46 -9.08
CA GLY A 65 2.46 -11.39 -8.41
C GLY A 65 1.68 -11.87 -7.19
N LYS A 66 1.10 -13.06 -7.23
CA LYS A 66 0.45 -13.65 -6.05
C LYS A 66 1.45 -13.92 -4.93
N SER A 67 2.59 -14.52 -5.24
CA SER A 67 3.67 -14.74 -4.27
C SER A 67 4.22 -13.43 -3.72
N GLN A 68 4.40 -12.41 -4.56
CA GLN A 68 4.81 -11.07 -4.16
C GLN A 68 3.83 -10.46 -3.13
N ALA A 69 2.52 -10.54 -3.37
CA ALA A 69 1.53 -10.00 -2.44
C ALA A 69 1.55 -10.70 -1.07
N VAL A 70 1.69 -12.03 -1.05
CA VAL A 70 1.87 -12.81 0.19
C VAL A 70 3.11 -12.35 0.93
N PHE A 71 4.25 -12.24 0.23
CA PHE A 71 5.53 -11.86 0.83
C PHE A 71 5.50 -10.44 1.41
N VAL A 72 4.87 -9.47 0.71
CA VAL A 72 4.65 -8.12 1.25
C VAL A 72 3.83 -8.17 2.54
N GLY A 73 2.76 -8.95 2.57
CA GLY A 73 1.93 -9.11 3.78
C GLY A 73 2.71 -9.67 4.96
N GLU A 74 3.50 -10.71 4.74
CA GLU A 74 4.37 -11.31 5.76
C GLU A 74 5.44 -10.31 6.24
N TRP A 75 6.05 -9.59 5.30
CA TRP A 75 7.04 -8.56 5.64
C TRP A 75 6.42 -7.46 6.50
N LEU A 76 5.24 -6.94 6.15
CA LEU A 76 4.54 -5.95 6.97
C LEU A 76 4.27 -6.45 8.40
N LYS A 77 3.89 -7.73 8.56
CA LYS A 77 3.72 -8.36 9.88
C LYS A 77 5.05 -8.41 10.64
N LYS A 78 6.15 -8.75 9.97
CA LYS A 78 7.51 -8.74 10.55
C LYS A 78 7.94 -7.32 10.94
N GLN A 79 7.48 -6.27 10.23
CA GLN A 79 7.67 -4.86 10.61
C GLN A 79 6.79 -4.43 11.80
N GLY A 80 6.03 -5.33 12.40
CA GLY A 80 5.19 -5.07 13.57
C GLY A 80 3.79 -4.55 13.25
N VAL A 81 3.35 -4.57 11.98
CA VAL A 81 1.97 -4.26 11.61
C VAL A 81 1.09 -5.46 11.97
N LYS A 82 0.41 -5.38 13.11
CA LYS A 82 -0.42 -6.49 13.64
C LYS A 82 -1.90 -6.35 13.29
N ASN A 83 -2.38 -5.11 13.15
CA ASN A 83 -3.78 -4.78 12.93
C ASN A 83 -3.88 -3.76 11.80
N ALA A 84 -4.63 -4.07 10.75
CA ALA A 84 -4.79 -3.20 9.61
C ALA A 84 -6.24 -3.18 9.11
N GLU A 85 -6.67 -2.01 8.65
CA GLU A 85 -7.86 -1.86 7.81
C GLU A 85 -7.36 -1.78 6.36
N VAL A 86 -7.72 -2.78 5.54
CA VAL A 86 -7.26 -2.89 4.15
C VAL A 86 -8.37 -2.47 3.21
N HIS A 87 -8.07 -1.54 2.31
CA HIS A 87 -8.94 -1.10 1.23
C HIS A 87 -8.34 -1.44 -0.12
N SER A 88 -9.18 -1.83 -1.05
CA SER A 88 -8.79 -2.21 -2.41
C SER A 88 -9.55 -1.40 -3.45
N SER A 89 -8.88 -1.04 -4.52
CA SER A 89 -9.52 -0.65 -5.77
C SER A 89 -10.52 -1.71 -6.25
N VAL A 90 -11.44 -1.33 -7.11
CA VAL A 90 -12.45 -2.20 -7.72
C VAL A 90 -11.88 -3.24 -8.68
N TRP A 91 -10.64 -3.10 -9.18
CA TRP A 91 -9.97 -4.05 -10.08
C TRP A 91 -9.55 -5.34 -9.38
N CYS A 92 -9.71 -6.46 -10.08
CA CYS A 92 -9.42 -7.78 -9.51
C CYS A 92 -7.97 -7.94 -9.07
N ARG A 93 -6.98 -7.42 -9.81
CA ARG A 93 -5.56 -7.41 -9.37
C ARG A 93 -5.32 -6.70 -8.04
N CYS A 94 -6.11 -5.66 -7.73
CA CYS A 94 -6.02 -4.98 -6.43
C CYS A 94 -6.74 -5.79 -5.34
N LYS A 95 -7.91 -6.35 -5.63
CA LYS A 95 -8.66 -7.23 -4.72
C LYS A 95 -7.82 -8.45 -4.33
N ASP A 96 -7.21 -9.11 -5.32
CA ASP A 96 -6.33 -10.27 -5.10
C ASP A 96 -5.10 -9.87 -4.27
N THR A 97 -4.47 -8.73 -4.59
CA THR A 97 -3.36 -8.21 -3.77
C THR A 97 -3.81 -8.01 -2.34
N ALA A 98 -4.91 -7.30 -2.11
CA ALA A 98 -5.43 -6.99 -0.77
C ALA A 98 -5.76 -8.26 0.04
N ALA A 99 -6.38 -9.25 -0.60
CA ALA A 99 -6.67 -10.55 0.02
C ALA A 99 -5.39 -11.28 0.43
N LEU A 100 -4.38 -11.30 -0.45
CA LEU A 100 -3.12 -12.01 -0.26
C LEU A 100 -2.18 -11.33 0.77
N LEU A 101 -2.37 -10.04 1.08
CA LEU A 101 -1.70 -9.41 2.23
C LEU A 101 -2.08 -10.07 3.56
N ASN A 102 -3.23 -10.76 3.61
CA ASN A 102 -3.68 -11.58 4.74
C ASN A 102 -3.75 -10.82 6.09
N PHE A 103 -4.40 -9.64 6.07
CA PHE A 103 -4.74 -8.87 7.28
C PHE A 103 -6.22 -9.00 7.68
N GLY A 104 -6.92 -10.05 7.22
CA GLY A 104 -8.35 -10.26 7.38
C GLY A 104 -9.14 -9.77 6.16
N GLU A 105 -10.41 -9.40 6.37
CA GLU A 105 -11.27 -8.91 5.30
C GLU A 105 -10.78 -7.55 4.79
N TYR A 106 -10.82 -7.36 3.46
CA TYR A 106 -10.63 -6.07 2.83
C TYR A 106 -11.95 -5.46 2.37
N LYS A 107 -11.96 -4.14 2.21
CA LYS A 107 -13.12 -3.40 1.69
C LYS A 107 -12.81 -2.84 0.31
N VAL A 108 -13.75 -2.98 -0.62
CA VAL A 108 -13.62 -2.36 -1.94
C VAL A 108 -13.98 -0.87 -1.82
N GLU A 109 -13.13 -0.02 -2.40
CA GLU A 109 -13.25 1.44 -2.34
C GLU A 109 -13.10 2.06 -3.74
N PRO A 110 -14.17 2.62 -4.32
CA PRO A 110 -14.11 3.25 -5.63
C PRO A 110 -13.15 4.43 -5.75
N ALA A 111 -12.84 5.14 -4.66
CA ALA A 111 -11.87 6.22 -4.67
C ALA A 111 -10.43 5.75 -4.98
N LEU A 112 -10.17 4.44 -4.90
CA LEU A 112 -8.90 3.79 -5.27
C LEU A 112 -8.89 3.32 -6.74
N ALA A 113 -9.96 3.54 -7.50
CA ALA A 113 -10.10 3.09 -8.88
C ALA A 113 -9.07 3.74 -9.81
N SER A 114 -8.58 2.94 -10.77
CA SER A 114 -7.69 3.43 -11.82
C SER A 114 -8.41 4.42 -12.74
N PHE A 115 -7.71 5.45 -13.16
CA PHE A 115 -8.13 6.34 -14.24
C PHE A 115 -7.18 6.25 -15.45
N PHE A 116 -6.45 5.12 -15.57
CA PHE A 116 -5.46 4.90 -16.64
C PHE A 116 -6.07 5.05 -18.03
N ASP A 117 -7.30 4.60 -18.22
CA ASP A 117 -7.99 4.67 -19.52
C ASP A 117 -8.55 6.07 -19.84
N ASP A 118 -8.58 6.97 -18.85
CA ASP A 118 -9.03 8.36 -19.02
C ASP A 118 -8.26 9.30 -18.07
N MET A 119 -7.08 9.73 -18.51
CA MET A 119 -6.20 10.60 -17.74
C MET A 119 -6.81 11.99 -17.45
N SER A 120 -7.87 12.39 -18.13
CA SER A 120 -8.57 13.65 -17.83
C SER A 120 -9.22 13.65 -16.44
N LYS A 121 -9.45 12.46 -15.87
CA LYS A 121 -10.02 12.26 -14.54
C LYS A 121 -9.00 12.34 -13.39
N ALA A 122 -7.71 12.54 -13.67
CA ALA A 122 -6.65 12.48 -12.67
C ALA A 122 -6.95 13.36 -11.45
N LYS A 123 -7.20 14.66 -11.65
CA LYS A 123 -7.48 15.60 -10.56
C LYS A 123 -8.72 15.22 -9.74
N GLU A 124 -9.81 14.83 -10.42
CA GLU A 124 -11.04 14.42 -9.75
C GLU A 124 -10.83 13.16 -8.91
N SER A 125 -10.13 12.17 -9.48
CA SER A 125 -9.79 10.90 -8.79
C SER A 125 -8.90 11.15 -7.58
N ASN A 126 -7.92 12.05 -7.70
CA ASN A 126 -7.07 12.43 -6.57
C ASN A 126 -7.86 13.12 -5.45
N LEU A 127 -8.79 14.01 -5.78
CA LEU A 127 -9.67 14.64 -4.79
C LEU A 127 -10.57 13.61 -4.09
N LYS A 128 -11.06 12.59 -4.80
CA LYS A 128 -11.83 11.48 -4.20
C LYS A 128 -10.96 10.68 -3.23
N LEU A 129 -9.72 10.35 -3.63
CA LEU A 129 -8.75 9.67 -2.78
C LEU A 129 -8.46 10.47 -1.51
N GLN A 130 -8.16 11.76 -1.62
CA GLN A 130 -7.89 12.63 -0.47
C GLN A 130 -9.08 12.69 0.50
N ARG A 131 -10.31 12.84 0.00
CA ARG A 131 -11.53 12.84 0.84
C ARG A 131 -11.72 11.50 1.55
N PHE A 132 -11.47 10.40 0.85
CA PHE A 132 -11.51 9.07 1.44
C PHE A 132 -10.48 8.91 2.56
N ILE A 133 -9.22 9.29 2.31
CA ILE A 133 -8.15 9.32 3.32
C ILE A 133 -8.57 10.14 4.53
N ALA A 134 -9.06 11.38 4.31
CA ALA A 134 -9.50 12.29 5.37
C ALA A 134 -10.61 11.68 6.26
N GLY A 135 -11.53 10.95 5.67
CA GLY A 135 -12.57 10.22 6.40
C GLY A 135 -11.99 9.09 7.25
N LYS A 136 -11.07 8.32 6.67
CA LYS A 136 -10.49 7.12 7.29
C LYS A 136 -9.52 7.43 8.43
N ILE A 137 -8.65 8.41 8.28
CA ILE A 137 -7.70 8.78 9.34
C ILE A 137 -8.38 9.23 10.63
N LYS A 138 -9.63 9.73 10.55
CA LYS A 138 -10.44 10.12 11.72
C LYS A 138 -11.00 8.90 12.48
N SER A 139 -11.20 7.78 11.81
CA SER A 139 -11.93 6.62 12.35
C SER A 139 -11.09 5.35 12.50
N LYS A 140 -9.86 5.30 11.96
CA LYS A 140 -9.04 4.09 11.98
C LYS A 140 -8.54 3.65 13.36
N GLY A 141 -8.53 4.57 14.33
CA GLY A 141 -7.90 4.32 15.63
C GLY A 141 -6.41 4.04 15.46
N ASP A 142 -5.92 3.00 16.13
CA ASP A 142 -4.52 2.53 16.06
C ASP A 142 -4.26 1.50 14.94
N LYS A 143 -5.26 1.21 14.10
CA LYS A 143 -5.09 0.31 12.96
C LYS A 143 -4.21 0.95 11.89
N ALA A 144 -3.35 0.16 11.28
CA ALA A 144 -2.72 0.57 10.03
C ALA A 144 -3.78 0.71 8.93
N LEU A 145 -3.73 1.80 8.16
CA LEU A 145 -4.60 2.00 7.00
C LEU A 145 -3.81 1.66 5.75
N ILE A 146 -4.16 0.55 5.09
CA ILE A 146 -3.49 0.06 3.88
C ILE A 146 -4.45 0.19 2.70
N MET A 147 -4.02 0.84 1.64
CA MET A 147 -4.80 1.10 0.44
C MET A 147 -4.10 0.53 -0.78
N VAL A 148 -4.69 -0.52 -1.39
CA VAL A 148 -4.16 -1.15 -2.61
C VAL A 148 -4.80 -0.49 -3.82
N THR A 149 -3.98 0.16 -4.65
CA THR A 149 -4.41 0.97 -5.80
C THR A 149 -3.46 0.78 -7.00
N HIS A 150 -3.42 1.74 -7.91
CA HIS A 150 -2.71 1.70 -9.17
C HIS A 150 -1.59 2.74 -9.24
N HIS A 151 -0.64 2.56 -10.15
CA HIS A 151 0.47 3.49 -10.33
C HIS A 151 0.00 4.92 -10.67
N VAL A 152 -1.05 5.06 -11.49
CA VAL A 152 -1.58 6.39 -11.87
C VAL A 152 -2.14 7.15 -10.68
N ASN A 153 -2.81 6.45 -9.74
CA ASN A 153 -3.33 7.08 -8.53
C ASN A 153 -2.20 7.55 -7.61
N ILE A 154 -1.15 6.72 -7.46
CA ILE A 154 0.01 7.05 -6.64
C ILE A 154 0.81 8.17 -7.28
N LEU A 155 1.04 8.12 -8.60
CA LEU A 155 1.71 9.18 -9.35
C LEU A 155 0.98 10.53 -9.18
N GLU A 156 -0.34 10.57 -9.36
CA GLU A 156 -1.12 11.80 -9.19
C GLU A 156 -1.10 12.31 -7.74
N PHE A 157 -1.10 11.39 -6.75
CA PHE A 157 -1.10 11.75 -5.34
C PHE A 157 0.25 12.29 -4.85
N MET A 158 1.38 11.78 -5.33
CA MET A 158 2.70 12.09 -4.78
C MET A 158 3.76 12.56 -5.81
N GLY A 159 3.46 12.48 -7.10
CA GLY A 159 4.37 12.96 -8.15
C GLY A 159 5.40 11.95 -8.66
N GLU A 160 5.43 10.70 -8.15
CA GLU A 160 6.42 9.69 -8.55
C GLU A 160 5.78 8.36 -8.92
N ASN A 161 6.40 7.66 -9.89
CA ASN A 161 6.05 6.30 -10.25
C ASN A 161 6.70 5.29 -9.31
N ILE A 162 5.98 4.21 -9.02
CA ILE A 162 6.47 3.08 -8.25
C ILE A 162 6.25 1.76 -8.98
N ALA A 163 7.08 0.76 -8.72
CA ALA A 163 6.94 -0.57 -9.28
C ALA A 163 5.78 -1.37 -8.65
N SER A 164 5.38 -2.47 -9.28
CA SER A 164 4.34 -3.37 -8.73
C SER A 164 4.77 -3.93 -7.38
N GLY A 165 3.89 -3.85 -6.39
CA GLY A 165 4.16 -4.28 -5.03
C GLY A 165 4.87 -3.25 -4.15
N ASP A 166 5.40 -2.16 -4.72
CA ASP A 166 5.99 -1.08 -3.93
C ASP A 166 4.93 -0.33 -3.15
N MET A 167 5.38 0.30 -2.06
CA MET A 167 4.52 0.99 -1.11
C MET A 167 5.00 2.42 -0.88
N VAL A 168 4.08 3.26 -0.45
CA VAL A 168 4.32 4.64 -0.03
C VAL A 168 3.77 4.84 1.37
N LEU A 169 4.63 5.10 2.32
CA LEU A 169 4.23 5.59 3.64
C LEU A 169 4.00 7.09 3.51
N ALA A 170 2.75 7.50 3.41
CA ALA A 170 2.36 8.89 3.23
C ALA A 170 1.94 9.52 4.57
N LYS A 171 2.54 10.66 4.90
CA LYS A 171 2.05 11.56 5.95
C LYS A 171 1.05 12.52 5.31
N VAL A 172 -0.13 12.65 5.92
CA VAL A 172 -1.22 13.44 5.39
C VAL A 172 -1.75 14.45 6.41
N ASN A 173 -2.35 15.53 5.93
CA ASN A 173 -3.06 16.47 6.77
C ASN A 173 -4.51 16.01 7.05
N PRO A 174 -5.28 16.69 7.90
CA PRO A 174 -6.68 16.33 8.20
C PRO A 174 -7.64 16.36 7.01
N LYS A 175 -7.23 16.96 5.86
CA LYS A 175 -7.98 16.95 4.60
C LYS A 175 -7.60 15.76 3.70
N GLY A 176 -6.63 14.91 4.12
CA GLY A 176 -6.11 13.80 3.34
C GLY A 176 -5.09 14.20 2.27
N GLU A 177 -4.63 15.45 2.27
CA GLU A 177 -3.61 15.95 1.35
C GLU A 177 -2.22 15.52 1.83
N LEU A 178 -1.32 15.23 0.89
CA LEU A 178 0.04 14.80 1.16
C LEU A 178 0.86 15.92 1.82
N ILE A 179 1.54 15.61 2.93
CA ILE A 179 2.53 16.47 3.58
C ILE A 179 3.95 16.02 3.20
N SER A 180 4.21 14.72 3.32
CA SER A 180 5.50 14.10 3.02
C SER A 180 5.30 12.60 2.81
N TYR A 181 6.29 11.94 2.22
CA TYR A 181 6.23 10.51 2.01
C TYR A 181 7.60 9.85 2.15
N LYS A 182 7.57 8.53 2.33
CA LYS A 182 8.73 7.64 2.23
C LYS A 182 8.37 6.50 1.29
N LEU A 183 9.20 6.30 0.26
CA LEU A 183 9.11 5.11 -0.59
C LEU A 183 9.58 3.89 0.19
N ILE A 184 8.84 2.81 0.05
CA ILE A 184 9.15 1.50 0.61
C ILE A 184 9.11 0.52 -0.55
N PRO A 185 10.27 0.20 -1.14
CA PRO A 185 10.34 -0.85 -2.15
C PRO A 185 9.75 -2.16 -1.60
N ARG A 186 9.14 -2.94 -2.48
CA ARG A 186 8.71 -4.29 -2.10
C ARG A 186 9.92 -5.08 -1.58
N PRO A 187 9.75 -5.88 -0.53
CA PRO A 187 10.80 -6.78 -0.08
C PRO A 187 11.09 -7.84 -1.17
N GLU A 188 12.36 -8.21 -1.28
CA GLU A 188 12.86 -9.27 -2.17
C GLU A 188 12.91 -10.62 -1.45
#